data_49e931d4955d15a2b381921750b85c80
#
_entry.id   49e931d4955d15a2b381921750b85c80
#
_cell.length_a   1.000
_cell.length_b   1.000
_cell.length_c   1.000
_cell.angle_alpha   90.00
_cell.angle_beta   90.00
_cell.angle_gamma   90.00
#
_symmetry.space_group_name_H-M   'P 1'
#
loop_
_entity.id
_entity.type
_entity.pdbx_description
1 polymer ?
#
loop_
_entity_poly.entity_id
_entity_poly.type
_entity_poly.pdbx_seq_one_letter_code
_entity_poly.pdbx_strand_id
1 'polypeptide(L)'
;MDLKDRTAMPLWCGTPPAGESDPEQIPVITPYAPPAWKKNHRALVIFPGGGYTVLAQYEGYGFAEYFCQQGYYCFVVNYRLGKDLGKGGCHYPAQLSDAARAVRLVRSWAGELDYRSDKIGVIGSSAGGHLAASVSILPQLGLTLSEEGDVAKISSRPDFTILCYPVITLGKYTHQGTRMNLLGEHFDPADEERLSLENSIDADTPPAFLYHRLGDTAVPSKNSIMYARALRKYGIPFELHIYEKGNHGGALAQGHPWVAEALRWIETL
;
A
#
# COMPACT_ATOMS: atom_id res chain seq x y z
N MET A 1 14.62 6.49 -17.80
CA MET A 1 14.61 5.17 -17.09
C MET A 1 14.13 4.09 -18.04
N ASP A 2 14.87 2.98 -18.23
CA ASP A 2 14.36 1.84 -19.02
C ASP A 2 13.58 0.90 -18.09
N LEU A 3 12.28 0.76 -18.34
CA LEU A 3 11.40 -0.11 -17.55
C LEU A 3 11.21 -1.51 -18.16
N LYS A 4 11.88 -1.80 -19.30
CA LYS A 4 11.68 -3.06 -20.02
C LYS A 4 12.23 -4.26 -19.25
N ASP A 5 13.31 -4.05 -18.51
CA ASP A 5 14.03 -5.14 -17.84
C ASP A 5 13.44 -5.49 -16.47
N ARG A 6 12.43 -4.74 -15.98
CA ARG A 6 11.82 -4.94 -14.66
C ARG A 6 12.87 -5.05 -13.55
N THR A 7 13.96 -4.30 -13.66
CA THR A 7 15.05 -4.35 -12.68
C THR A 7 14.62 -3.68 -11.38
N ALA A 8 14.73 -4.41 -10.28
CA ALA A 8 14.48 -3.86 -8.96
C ALA A 8 15.54 -2.80 -8.60
N MET A 9 15.10 -1.67 -8.11
CA MET A 9 15.95 -0.55 -7.71
C MET A 9 15.82 -0.30 -6.22
N PRO A 10 16.92 -0.01 -5.49
CA PRO A 10 16.83 0.40 -4.09
C PRO A 10 15.94 1.64 -3.94
N LEU A 11 15.09 1.67 -2.91
CA LEU A 11 14.29 2.85 -2.58
C LEU A 11 15.13 4.01 -2.08
N TRP A 12 16.24 3.71 -1.41
CA TRP A 12 17.10 4.69 -0.74
C TRP A 12 18.50 4.65 -1.34
N CYS A 13 19.12 5.82 -1.51
CA CYS A 13 20.49 5.93 -2.04
C CYS A 13 21.58 5.53 -1.03
N GLY A 14 21.21 5.37 0.25
CA GLY A 14 22.09 5.01 1.36
C GLY A 14 21.34 4.16 2.38
N THR A 15 21.68 4.29 3.65
CA THR A 15 20.99 3.60 4.74
C THR A 15 19.55 4.12 4.86
N PRO A 16 18.54 3.26 4.79
CA PRO A 16 17.15 3.67 4.98
C PRO A 16 16.92 4.29 6.36
N PRO A 17 16.01 5.29 6.51
CA PRO A 17 15.67 5.84 7.82
C PRO A 17 14.97 4.82 8.70
N ALA A 18 14.94 5.06 10.02
CA ALA A 18 14.41 4.13 11.03
C ALA A 18 15.16 2.79 11.07
N GLY A 19 16.47 2.85 11.05
CA GLY A 19 17.32 1.70 10.81
C GLY A 19 18.06 1.16 12.01
N GLU A 20 17.44 0.90 13.18
CA GLU A 20 17.99 -0.13 14.10
C GLU A 20 17.77 -1.55 13.55
N SER A 21 17.58 -1.63 12.32
CA SER A 21 16.99 -2.65 11.50
C SER A 21 18.07 -3.56 10.95
N ASP A 22 17.68 -4.75 10.69
CA ASP A 22 18.38 -5.75 9.92
C ASP A 22 19.01 -5.10 8.66
N PRO A 23 20.34 -4.88 8.63
CA PRO A 23 21.01 -4.22 7.50
C PRO A 23 20.91 -5.02 6.20
N GLU A 24 20.45 -6.28 6.26
CA GLU A 24 20.22 -7.13 5.10
C GLU A 24 18.87 -6.81 4.41
N GLN A 25 17.96 -6.08 5.06
CA GLN A 25 16.71 -5.67 4.45
C GLN A 25 16.86 -4.38 3.63
N ILE A 26 17.16 -4.54 2.36
CA ILE A 26 17.21 -3.44 1.39
C ILE A 26 15.84 -3.32 0.74
N PRO A 27 15.05 -2.26 1.05
CA PRO A 27 13.76 -2.06 0.38
C PRO A 27 13.97 -1.65 -1.07
N VAL A 28 13.20 -2.27 -1.98
CA VAL A 28 13.33 -2.05 -3.42
C VAL A 28 11.98 -1.76 -4.08
N ILE A 29 12.04 -1.10 -5.22
CA ILE A 29 10.91 -0.86 -6.10
C ILE A 29 11.17 -1.47 -7.47
N THR A 30 10.22 -2.26 -7.98
CA THR A 30 10.30 -2.93 -9.27
C THR A 30 9.27 -2.33 -10.23
N PRO A 31 9.69 -1.67 -11.32
CA PRO A 31 8.80 -1.04 -12.27
C PRO A 31 8.24 -2.01 -13.31
N TYR A 32 7.01 -1.76 -13.76
CA TYR A 32 6.33 -2.46 -14.84
C TYR A 32 5.68 -1.42 -15.76
N ALA A 33 6.03 -1.45 -17.04
CA ALA A 33 5.47 -0.55 -18.05
C ALA A 33 4.32 -1.23 -18.81
N PRO A 34 3.21 -0.52 -19.07
CA PRO A 34 2.16 -1.01 -19.93
C PRO A 34 2.61 -1.10 -21.38
N PRO A 35 1.94 -1.92 -22.21
CA PRO A 35 2.14 -1.88 -23.67
C PRO A 35 1.93 -0.45 -24.20
N ALA A 36 2.81 0.02 -25.07
CA ALA A 36 2.81 1.42 -25.55
C ALA A 36 1.46 1.88 -26.13
N TRP A 37 0.75 0.95 -26.79
CA TRP A 37 -0.55 1.20 -27.44
C TRP A 37 -1.75 1.21 -26.42
N LYS A 38 -1.51 0.87 -25.16
CA LYS A 38 -2.58 0.71 -24.15
C LYS A 38 -2.42 1.66 -22.93
N LYS A 39 -1.46 2.56 -22.95
CA LYS A 39 -1.19 3.50 -21.86
C LYS A 39 -2.44 4.33 -21.50
N ASN A 40 -2.81 4.32 -20.24
CA ASN A 40 -3.87 5.16 -19.69
C ASN A 40 -3.35 6.38 -18.91
N HIS A 41 -2.02 6.58 -18.91
CA HIS A 41 -1.32 7.68 -18.24
C HIS A 41 -1.53 7.74 -16.72
N ARG A 42 -1.81 6.62 -16.08
CA ARG A 42 -1.92 6.47 -14.62
C ARG A 42 -0.86 5.53 -14.08
N ALA A 43 -0.55 5.68 -12.79
CA ALA A 43 0.39 4.79 -12.11
C ALA A 43 -0.22 4.17 -10.86
N LEU A 44 0.24 2.96 -10.51
CA LEU A 44 -0.11 2.23 -9.29
C LEU A 44 1.14 1.82 -8.54
N VAL A 45 1.24 2.20 -7.28
CA VAL A 45 2.24 1.68 -6.34
C VAL A 45 1.60 0.52 -5.58
N ILE A 46 2.24 -0.64 -5.61
CA ILE A 46 1.68 -1.91 -5.15
C ILE A 46 2.40 -2.37 -3.90
N PHE A 47 1.65 -2.56 -2.81
CA PHE A 47 2.14 -3.07 -1.54
C PHE A 47 1.58 -4.48 -1.29
N PRO A 48 2.39 -5.55 -1.49
CA PRO A 48 1.95 -6.92 -1.23
C PRO A 48 1.59 -7.13 0.23
N GLY A 49 0.68 -8.05 0.50
CA GLY A 49 0.38 -8.53 1.85
C GLY A 49 1.46 -9.48 2.39
N GLY A 50 1.14 -10.14 3.51
CA GLY A 50 2.04 -11.11 4.16
C GLY A 50 2.29 -10.84 5.64
N GLY A 51 1.39 -10.11 6.32
CA GLY A 51 1.43 -9.90 7.77
C GLY A 51 2.62 -9.09 8.28
N TYR A 52 3.30 -8.33 7.43
CA TYR A 52 4.59 -7.69 7.68
C TYR A 52 5.73 -8.67 8.02
N THR A 53 5.56 -9.95 7.71
CA THR A 53 6.58 -10.98 7.96
C THR A 53 7.16 -11.56 6.68
N VAL A 54 6.37 -11.59 5.62
CA VAL A 54 6.75 -11.97 4.27
C VAL A 54 6.09 -11.04 3.25
N LEU A 55 6.48 -11.14 1.99
CA LEU A 55 5.80 -10.47 0.88
C LEU A 55 5.10 -11.51 0.00
N ALA A 56 3.78 -11.43 -0.09
CA ALA A 56 2.96 -12.30 -0.93
C ALA A 56 3.17 -11.94 -2.42
N GLN A 57 4.09 -12.64 -3.08
CA GLN A 57 4.53 -12.32 -4.44
C GLN A 57 3.38 -12.24 -5.46
N TYR A 58 2.34 -13.08 -5.31
CA TYR A 58 1.17 -13.06 -6.19
C TYR A 58 0.30 -11.81 -6.04
N GLU A 59 0.42 -11.09 -4.91
CA GLU A 59 -0.22 -9.78 -4.66
C GLU A 59 0.65 -8.61 -5.13
N GLY A 60 1.94 -8.84 -5.33
CA GLY A 60 2.88 -7.89 -5.92
C GLY A 60 2.92 -8.02 -7.44
N TYR A 61 3.70 -8.96 -7.92
CA TYR A 61 3.95 -9.14 -9.37
C TYR A 61 2.68 -9.53 -10.13
N GLY A 62 1.80 -10.35 -9.53
CA GLY A 62 0.53 -10.71 -10.16
C GLY A 62 -0.35 -9.50 -10.42
N PHE A 63 -0.46 -8.58 -9.45
CA PHE A 63 -1.19 -7.32 -9.65
C PHE A 63 -0.51 -6.44 -10.70
N ALA A 64 0.81 -6.29 -10.63
CA ALA A 64 1.55 -5.47 -11.58
C ALA A 64 1.35 -5.96 -13.02
N GLU A 65 1.45 -7.26 -13.26
CA GLU A 65 1.23 -7.85 -14.58
C GLU A 65 -0.19 -7.61 -15.09
N TYR A 66 -1.19 -7.83 -14.24
CA TYR A 66 -2.58 -7.61 -14.60
C TYR A 66 -2.86 -6.14 -14.92
N PHE A 67 -2.52 -5.21 -14.02
CA PHE A 67 -2.81 -3.80 -14.21
C PHE A 67 -1.99 -3.17 -15.35
N CYS A 68 -0.78 -3.64 -15.61
CA CYS A 68 -0.03 -3.27 -16.81
C CYS A 68 -0.78 -3.64 -18.10
N GLN A 69 -1.39 -4.80 -18.16
CA GLN A 69 -2.26 -5.20 -19.27
C GLN A 69 -3.54 -4.35 -19.38
N GLN A 70 -3.89 -3.60 -18.33
CA GLN A 70 -4.97 -2.61 -18.34
C GLN A 70 -4.48 -1.17 -18.62
N GLY A 71 -3.19 -0.99 -18.93
CA GLY A 71 -2.62 0.29 -19.33
C GLY A 71 -1.96 1.11 -18.23
N TYR A 72 -1.88 0.60 -17.00
CA TYR A 72 -1.26 1.29 -15.88
C TYR A 72 0.26 1.07 -15.84
N TYR A 73 1.00 2.10 -15.49
CA TYR A 73 2.35 1.92 -14.96
C TYR A 73 2.26 1.36 -13.55
N CYS A 74 2.97 0.28 -13.26
CA CYS A 74 2.90 -0.37 -11.96
C CYS A 74 4.29 -0.44 -11.31
N PHE A 75 4.32 -0.28 -10.00
CA PHE A 75 5.55 -0.25 -9.21
C PHE A 75 5.36 -1.12 -7.97
N VAL A 76 5.98 -2.31 -7.97
CA VAL A 76 5.91 -3.23 -6.82
C VAL A 76 6.95 -2.85 -5.80
N VAL A 77 6.54 -2.65 -4.56
CA VAL A 77 7.42 -2.26 -3.46
C VAL A 77 7.67 -3.45 -2.55
N ASN A 78 8.92 -3.87 -2.48
CA ASN A 78 9.39 -4.79 -1.45
C ASN A 78 9.85 -3.94 -0.27
N TYR A 79 8.92 -3.60 0.60
CA TYR A 79 9.17 -2.81 1.81
C TYR A 79 9.77 -3.67 2.92
N ARG A 80 10.43 -3.04 3.90
CA ARG A 80 11.03 -3.73 5.05
C ARG A 80 9.98 -4.43 5.91
N LEU A 81 10.37 -5.53 6.52
CA LEU A 81 9.49 -6.45 7.25
C LEU A 81 9.85 -6.50 8.73
N GLY A 82 8.84 -6.71 9.57
CA GLY A 82 9.00 -6.89 11.01
C GLY A 82 9.63 -8.22 11.42
N LYS A 83 9.79 -9.17 10.51
CA LYS A 83 10.32 -10.54 10.71
C LYS A 83 10.03 -11.15 12.09
N ASP A 84 9.85 -12.45 12.11
CA ASP A 84 9.55 -13.29 13.28
C ASP A 84 9.68 -12.64 14.65
N LEU A 85 8.59 -12.57 15.37
CA LEU A 85 8.48 -12.10 16.75
C LEU A 85 9.79 -12.24 17.53
N GLY A 86 10.46 -11.12 17.82
CA GLY A 86 11.62 -11.05 18.70
C GLY A 86 12.99 -11.40 18.10
N LYS A 87 13.13 -11.61 16.78
CA LYS A 87 14.42 -11.99 16.16
C LYS A 87 15.04 -10.96 15.22
N GLY A 88 14.82 -9.69 15.49
CA GLY A 88 15.29 -8.63 14.61
C GLY A 88 14.37 -8.44 13.41
N GLY A 89 14.15 -7.22 13.04
CA GLY A 89 13.26 -6.83 11.97
C GLY A 89 13.06 -5.34 12.01
N CYS A 90 12.43 -4.82 10.99
CA CYS A 90 12.11 -3.40 10.93
C CYS A 90 10.68 -3.19 11.40
N HIS A 91 10.51 -2.43 12.46
CA HIS A 91 9.19 -2.05 12.95
C HIS A 91 8.80 -0.64 12.46
N TYR A 92 7.57 -0.22 12.75
CA TYR A 92 7.15 1.15 12.53
C TYR A 92 8.19 2.13 13.13
N PRO A 93 8.57 3.19 12.40
CA PRO A 93 7.98 3.71 11.17
C PRO A 93 8.65 3.25 9.86
N ALA A 94 9.49 2.20 9.87
CA ALA A 94 10.27 1.80 8.70
C ALA A 94 9.42 1.51 7.45
N GLN A 95 8.34 0.72 7.60
CA GLN A 95 7.45 0.36 6.50
C GLN A 95 6.75 1.59 5.90
N LEU A 96 6.27 2.49 6.75
CA LEU A 96 5.61 3.72 6.30
C LEU A 96 6.60 4.66 5.59
N SER A 97 7.85 4.71 6.05
CA SER A 97 8.92 5.46 5.40
C SER A 97 9.21 4.95 4.00
N ASP A 98 9.29 3.63 3.85
CA ASP A 98 9.50 2.98 2.54
C ASP A 98 8.32 3.25 1.60
N ALA A 99 7.08 3.17 2.09
CA ALA A 99 5.88 3.46 1.30
C ALA A 99 5.82 4.92 0.87
N ALA A 100 6.10 5.85 1.78
CA ALA A 100 6.13 7.28 1.48
C ALA A 100 7.22 7.61 0.44
N ARG A 101 8.42 7.02 0.58
CA ARG A 101 9.51 7.15 -0.39
C ARG A 101 9.11 6.63 -1.76
N ALA A 102 8.47 5.45 -1.82
CA ALA A 102 8.02 4.85 -3.08
C ALA A 102 7.04 5.77 -3.82
N VAL A 103 6.04 6.33 -3.14
CA VAL A 103 5.08 7.25 -3.77
C VAL A 103 5.77 8.51 -4.27
N ARG A 104 6.72 9.11 -3.49
CA ARG A 104 7.50 10.27 -3.94
C ARG A 104 8.32 9.98 -5.19
N LEU A 105 9.03 8.84 -5.22
CA LEU A 105 9.82 8.43 -6.39
C LEU A 105 8.92 8.25 -7.62
N VAL A 106 7.82 7.51 -7.49
CA VAL A 106 6.89 7.32 -8.61
C VAL A 106 6.35 8.67 -9.08
N ARG A 107 6.01 9.58 -8.19
CA ARG A 107 5.55 10.93 -8.57
C ARG A 107 6.64 11.75 -9.28
N SER A 108 7.90 11.61 -8.87
CA SER A 108 9.03 12.30 -9.51
C SER A 108 9.31 11.82 -10.94
N TRP A 109 9.01 10.55 -11.24
CA TRP A 109 9.24 9.95 -12.57
C TRP A 109 8.12 10.22 -13.58
N ALA A 110 7.03 10.85 -13.17
CA ALA A 110 5.83 11.01 -13.98
C ALA A 110 6.09 11.65 -15.35
N GLY A 111 6.88 12.73 -15.39
CA GLY A 111 7.22 13.41 -16.65
C GLY A 111 8.13 12.61 -17.56
N GLU A 112 9.07 11.85 -17.00
CA GLU A 112 9.99 11.00 -17.77
C GLU A 112 9.29 9.77 -18.36
N LEU A 113 8.35 9.19 -17.62
CA LEU A 113 7.69 7.93 -17.96
C LEU A 113 6.32 8.10 -18.67
N ASP A 114 5.90 9.34 -18.91
CA ASP A 114 4.67 9.67 -19.63
C ASP A 114 3.39 9.17 -18.92
N TYR A 115 3.29 9.47 -17.60
CA TYR A 115 2.02 9.41 -16.86
C TYR A 115 1.80 10.68 -16.03
N ARG A 116 0.58 10.87 -15.57
CA ARG A 116 0.19 12.07 -14.82
C ARG A 116 0.61 11.97 -13.36
N SER A 117 1.29 13.01 -12.87
CA SER A 117 1.73 13.10 -11.47
C SER A 117 0.58 13.27 -10.46
N ASP A 118 -0.62 13.62 -10.94
CA ASP A 118 -1.87 13.76 -10.19
C ASP A 118 -2.84 12.58 -10.38
N LYS A 119 -2.34 11.45 -10.91
CA LYS A 119 -3.10 10.19 -11.11
C LYS A 119 -2.30 8.97 -10.66
N ILE A 120 -1.74 9.05 -9.46
CA ILE A 120 -0.96 7.98 -8.84
C ILE A 120 -1.76 7.37 -7.71
N GLY A 121 -2.18 6.12 -7.90
CA GLY A 121 -2.86 5.35 -6.87
C GLY A 121 -1.93 4.43 -6.10
N VAL A 122 -2.38 4.00 -4.95
CA VAL A 122 -1.77 2.87 -4.23
C VAL A 122 -2.75 1.70 -4.18
N ILE A 123 -2.22 0.48 -4.24
CA ILE A 123 -3.00 -0.73 -4.03
C ILE A 123 -2.29 -1.61 -3.03
N GLY A 124 -3.02 -2.15 -2.06
CA GLY A 124 -2.46 -3.05 -1.07
C GLY A 124 -3.44 -4.10 -0.59
N SER A 125 -2.91 -5.27 -0.25
CA SER A 125 -3.67 -6.41 0.23
C SER A 125 -3.32 -6.74 1.67
N SER A 126 -4.31 -7.10 2.52
CA SER A 126 -4.03 -7.57 3.89
C SER A 126 -3.18 -6.56 4.69
N ALA A 127 -2.00 -6.95 5.17
CA ALA A 127 -1.02 -6.05 5.80
C ALA A 127 -0.50 -4.97 4.83
N GLY A 128 -0.31 -5.30 3.54
CA GLY A 128 -0.01 -4.30 2.50
C GLY A 128 -1.16 -3.31 2.27
N GLY A 129 -2.40 -3.75 2.52
CA GLY A 129 -3.57 -2.87 2.57
C GLY A 129 -3.51 -1.88 3.75
N HIS A 130 -3.03 -2.33 4.91
CA HIS A 130 -2.72 -1.43 6.03
C HIS A 130 -1.67 -0.39 5.63
N LEU A 131 -0.59 -0.82 4.97
CA LEU A 131 0.47 0.09 4.53
C LEU A 131 -0.01 1.10 3.48
N ALA A 132 -0.83 0.65 2.50
CA ALA A 132 -1.45 1.52 1.50
C ALA A 132 -2.38 2.56 2.15
N ALA A 133 -3.20 2.15 3.11
CA ALA A 133 -4.05 3.06 3.86
C ALA A 133 -3.23 4.00 4.76
N SER A 134 -2.14 3.51 5.39
CA SER A 134 -1.25 4.34 6.23
C SER A 134 -0.62 5.48 5.43
N VAL A 135 -0.04 5.22 4.27
CA VAL A 135 0.58 6.28 3.44
C VAL A 135 -0.47 7.24 2.87
N SER A 136 -1.71 6.80 2.71
CA SER A 136 -2.82 7.64 2.25
C SER A 136 -3.29 8.63 3.31
N ILE A 137 -3.31 8.21 4.58
CA ILE A 137 -3.84 8.99 5.71
C ILE A 137 -2.73 9.75 6.44
N LEU A 138 -1.58 9.11 6.64
CA LEU A 138 -0.49 9.60 7.47
C LEU A 138 0.83 9.82 6.68
N PRO A 139 0.78 10.45 5.48
CA PRO A 139 1.98 10.58 4.65
C PRO A 139 3.11 11.34 5.33
N GLN A 140 2.78 12.25 6.27
CA GLN A 140 3.73 13.06 7.03
C GLN A 140 4.51 12.25 8.09
N LEU A 141 4.04 11.07 8.49
CA LEU A 141 4.74 10.20 9.45
C LEU A 141 5.81 9.32 8.79
N GLY A 142 5.86 9.28 7.46
CA GLY A 142 6.96 8.65 6.75
C GLY A 142 8.23 9.50 6.87
N LEU A 143 9.29 8.92 7.44
CA LEU A 143 10.57 9.60 7.60
C LEU A 143 11.20 9.90 6.23
N THR A 144 11.93 11.01 6.17
CA THR A 144 12.71 11.43 5.01
C THR A 144 14.18 11.58 5.39
N LEU A 145 15.06 11.45 4.40
CA LEU A 145 16.48 11.73 4.55
C LEU A 145 16.85 13.03 3.80
N SER A 146 17.84 13.74 4.29
CA SER A 146 18.41 14.91 3.59
C SER A 146 18.92 14.55 2.20
N GLU A 147 19.37 13.32 2.01
CA GLU A 147 19.86 12.77 0.74
C GLU A 147 18.76 12.57 -0.31
N GLU A 148 17.50 12.63 0.07
CA GLU A 148 16.38 12.61 -0.90
C GLU A 148 16.38 13.85 -1.82
N GLY A 149 17.02 14.94 -1.40
CA GLY A 149 17.08 16.15 -2.20
C GLY A 149 15.69 16.70 -2.54
N ASP A 150 15.44 16.98 -3.82
CA ASP A 150 14.15 17.53 -4.26
C ASP A 150 12.99 16.53 -4.14
N VAL A 151 13.26 15.22 -4.13
CA VAL A 151 12.22 14.19 -3.94
C VAL A 151 11.55 14.30 -2.57
N ALA A 152 12.28 14.74 -1.53
CA ALA A 152 11.73 14.97 -0.19
C ALA A 152 10.60 16.02 -0.16
N LYS A 153 10.60 16.96 -1.11
CA LYS A 153 9.59 18.03 -1.23
C LYS A 153 8.31 17.57 -1.92
N ILE A 154 8.32 16.38 -2.55
CA ILE A 154 7.19 15.82 -3.29
C ILE A 154 6.22 15.18 -2.31
N SER A 155 4.91 15.36 -2.54
CA SER A 155 3.89 14.71 -1.72
C SER A 155 3.98 13.18 -1.84
N SER A 156 4.00 12.51 -0.69
CA SER A 156 3.86 11.05 -0.58
C SER A 156 2.41 10.59 -0.48
N ARG A 157 1.43 11.51 -0.43
CA ARG A 157 0.01 11.16 -0.42
C ARG A 157 -0.41 10.70 -1.82
N PRO A 158 -0.96 9.50 -2.00
CA PRO A 158 -1.49 9.06 -3.29
C PRO A 158 -2.76 9.84 -3.66
N ASP A 159 -3.15 9.76 -4.92
CA ASP A 159 -4.34 10.46 -5.43
C ASP A 159 -5.61 9.61 -5.27
N PHE A 160 -5.46 8.29 -5.13
CA PHE A 160 -6.53 7.33 -4.78
C PHE A 160 -5.96 6.06 -4.17
N THR A 161 -6.82 5.28 -3.50
CA THR A 161 -6.40 4.07 -2.75
C THR A 161 -7.27 2.87 -3.10
N ILE A 162 -6.67 1.70 -3.33
CA ILE A 162 -7.36 0.42 -3.52
C ILE A 162 -6.96 -0.53 -2.40
N LEU A 163 -7.92 -1.00 -1.63
CA LEU A 163 -7.71 -1.81 -0.45
C LEU A 163 -8.36 -3.19 -0.60
N CYS A 164 -7.53 -4.22 -0.68
CA CYS A 164 -7.94 -5.60 -0.86
C CYS A 164 -7.91 -6.32 0.50
N TYR A 165 -9.07 -6.68 1.06
CA TYR A 165 -9.19 -7.32 2.39
C TYR A 165 -8.19 -6.77 3.42
N PRO A 166 -8.13 -5.43 3.59
CA PRO A 166 -7.08 -4.78 4.34
C PRO A 166 -7.18 -5.05 5.84
N VAL A 167 -6.04 -5.12 6.53
CA VAL A 167 -5.99 -4.77 7.94
C VAL A 167 -6.17 -3.26 8.03
N ILE A 168 -7.00 -2.77 8.93
CA ILE A 168 -7.25 -1.33 9.16
C ILE A 168 -7.02 -1.00 10.63
N THR A 169 -7.71 -1.71 11.54
CA THR A 169 -7.53 -1.51 12.97
C THR A 169 -6.39 -2.37 13.52
N LEU A 170 -5.63 -1.84 14.45
CA LEU A 170 -4.69 -2.61 15.27
C LEU A 170 -5.29 -3.02 16.62
N GLY A 171 -6.55 -2.61 16.90
CA GLY A 171 -7.30 -2.95 18.10
C GLY A 171 -8.02 -4.30 18.04
N LYS A 172 -9.25 -4.36 18.55
CA LYS A 172 -10.03 -5.59 18.78
C LYS A 172 -10.18 -6.53 17.58
N TYR A 173 -10.28 -6.00 16.36
CA TYR A 173 -10.52 -6.77 15.13
C TYR A 173 -9.27 -6.90 14.27
N THR A 174 -8.09 -6.66 14.85
CA THR A 174 -6.81 -6.76 14.14
C THR A 174 -6.46 -8.20 13.79
N HIS A 175 -5.60 -8.36 12.79
CA HIS A 175 -4.79 -9.56 12.63
C HIS A 175 -3.57 -9.44 13.55
N GLN A 176 -3.52 -10.24 14.62
CA GLN A 176 -2.51 -10.11 15.67
C GLN A 176 -1.07 -10.17 15.14
N GLY A 177 -0.78 -11.07 14.21
CA GLY A 177 0.55 -11.16 13.59
C GLY A 177 0.94 -9.85 12.89
N THR A 178 0.03 -9.24 12.14
CA THR A 178 0.27 -7.93 11.50
C THR A 178 0.62 -6.85 12.53
N ARG A 179 -0.16 -6.74 13.62
CA ARG A 179 0.10 -5.77 14.68
C ARG A 179 1.48 -5.96 15.31
N MET A 180 1.79 -7.19 15.71
CA MET A 180 3.05 -7.51 16.38
C MET A 180 4.26 -7.30 15.46
N ASN A 181 4.17 -7.70 14.21
CA ASN A 181 5.25 -7.52 13.25
C ASN A 181 5.46 -6.04 12.88
N LEU A 182 4.40 -5.24 12.87
CA LEU A 182 4.51 -3.80 12.61
C LEU A 182 5.07 -3.03 13.79
N LEU A 183 4.56 -3.27 14.99
CA LEU A 183 4.85 -2.46 16.18
C LEU A 183 6.00 -3.02 17.04
N GLY A 184 6.28 -4.33 16.93
CA GLY A 184 7.19 -5.02 17.85
C GLY A 184 6.52 -5.43 19.17
N GLU A 185 7.30 -5.97 20.09
CA GLU A 185 6.81 -6.42 21.40
C GLU A 185 6.60 -5.26 22.39
N HIS A 186 7.42 -4.21 22.27
CA HIS A 186 7.45 -3.07 23.17
C HIS A 186 7.10 -1.78 22.40
N PHE A 187 5.85 -1.60 22.06
CA PHE A 187 5.38 -0.45 21.30
C PHE A 187 4.70 0.60 22.20
N ASP A 188 4.67 1.84 21.72
CA ASP A 188 3.87 2.89 22.33
C ASP A 188 2.38 2.66 22.02
N PRO A 189 1.49 2.58 23.02
CA PRO A 189 0.05 2.49 22.78
C PRO A 189 -0.50 3.62 21.91
N ALA A 190 0.14 4.78 21.89
CA ALA A 190 -0.23 5.88 21.00
C ALA A 190 0.01 5.54 19.52
N ASP A 191 0.98 4.68 19.20
CA ASP A 191 1.19 4.20 17.84
C ASP A 191 0.13 3.17 17.44
N GLU A 192 -0.30 2.29 18.33
CA GLU A 192 -1.44 1.40 18.09
C GLU A 192 -2.73 2.18 17.77
N GLU A 193 -3.02 3.20 18.56
CA GLU A 193 -4.19 4.07 18.36
C GLU A 193 -4.10 4.83 17.02
N ARG A 194 -2.95 5.44 16.74
CA ARG A 194 -2.70 6.22 15.52
C ARG A 194 -2.73 5.36 14.26
N LEU A 195 -2.19 4.15 14.32
CA LEU A 195 -2.13 3.19 13.22
C LEU A 195 -3.37 2.29 13.14
N SER A 196 -4.35 2.48 14.03
CA SER A 196 -5.74 2.08 13.84
C SER A 196 -6.39 3.11 12.92
N LEU A 197 -6.29 2.87 11.61
CA LEU A 197 -6.43 3.91 10.58
C LEU A 197 -7.84 4.49 10.47
N GLU A 198 -8.85 3.79 10.95
CA GLU A 198 -10.22 4.30 11.09
C GLU A 198 -10.31 5.53 12.01
N ASN A 199 -9.32 5.71 12.92
CA ASN A 199 -9.25 6.83 13.85
C ASN A 199 -8.52 8.05 13.28
N SER A 200 -7.73 7.86 12.22
CA SER A 200 -6.80 8.86 11.69
C SER A 200 -7.23 9.48 10.35
N ILE A 201 -8.41 9.14 9.83
CA ILE A 201 -8.96 9.73 8.60
C ILE A 201 -9.26 11.22 8.81
N ASP A 202 -8.89 12.02 7.85
CA ASP A 202 -9.12 13.47 7.77
C ASP A 202 -9.73 13.90 6.43
N ALA A 203 -9.95 15.21 6.25
CA ALA A 203 -10.52 15.79 5.04
C ALA A 203 -9.61 15.68 3.81
N ASP A 204 -8.31 15.47 4.01
CA ASP A 204 -7.32 15.33 2.94
C ASP A 204 -7.10 13.88 2.52
N THR A 205 -7.77 12.91 3.18
CA THR A 205 -7.68 11.49 2.83
C THR A 205 -8.19 11.26 1.41
N PRO A 206 -7.44 10.55 0.54
CA PRO A 206 -7.85 10.35 -0.84
C PRO A 206 -9.05 9.41 -0.98
N PRO A 207 -9.80 9.47 -2.11
CA PRO A 207 -10.85 8.52 -2.43
C PRO A 207 -10.36 7.07 -2.37
N ALA A 208 -11.25 6.16 -1.95
CA ALA A 208 -10.87 4.77 -1.76
C ALA A 208 -11.85 3.76 -2.37
N PHE A 209 -11.30 2.70 -2.96
CA PHE A 209 -12.02 1.49 -3.31
C PHE A 209 -11.62 0.37 -2.35
N LEU A 210 -12.61 -0.33 -1.80
CA LEU A 210 -12.38 -1.43 -0.87
C LEU A 210 -13.12 -2.68 -1.33
N TYR A 211 -12.46 -3.83 -1.23
CA TYR A 211 -13.21 -5.08 -1.27
C TYR A 211 -12.81 -6.02 -0.14
N HIS A 212 -13.77 -6.83 0.30
CA HIS A 212 -13.59 -7.81 1.35
C HIS A 212 -14.49 -9.02 1.15
N ARG A 213 -14.20 -10.13 1.81
CA ARG A 213 -15.06 -11.32 1.85
C ARG A 213 -15.63 -11.48 3.25
N LEU A 214 -16.93 -11.77 3.33
CA LEU A 214 -17.61 -11.90 4.63
C LEU A 214 -17.09 -13.10 5.44
N GLY A 215 -16.67 -14.18 4.75
CA GLY A 215 -16.08 -15.37 5.36
C GLY A 215 -14.62 -15.25 5.76
N ASP A 216 -14.01 -14.09 5.63
CA ASP A 216 -12.62 -13.87 6.04
C ASP A 216 -12.48 -13.95 7.56
N THR A 217 -11.83 -15.02 8.04
CA THR A 217 -11.61 -15.27 9.48
C THR A 217 -10.25 -14.77 9.98
N ALA A 218 -9.30 -14.50 9.08
CA ALA A 218 -7.97 -13.98 9.44
C ALA A 218 -8.00 -12.46 9.66
N VAL A 219 -8.63 -11.75 8.71
CA VAL A 219 -8.87 -10.31 8.81
C VAL A 219 -10.37 -10.06 8.66
N PRO A 220 -11.11 -9.88 9.74
CA PRO A 220 -12.56 -9.70 9.66
C PRO A 220 -12.95 -8.52 8.76
N SER A 221 -14.00 -8.68 7.94
CA SER A 221 -14.52 -7.63 7.04
C SER A 221 -14.94 -6.34 7.76
N LYS A 222 -15.07 -6.40 9.10
CA LYS A 222 -15.22 -5.22 9.95
C LYS A 222 -14.12 -4.18 9.74
N ASN A 223 -12.90 -4.58 9.38
CA ASN A 223 -11.82 -3.65 9.05
C ASN A 223 -12.24 -2.70 7.91
N SER A 224 -12.68 -3.24 6.78
CA SER A 224 -13.16 -2.42 5.66
C SER A 224 -14.42 -1.60 5.99
N ILE A 225 -15.32 -2.14 6.80
CA ILE A 225 -16.52 -1.42 7.24
C ILE A 225 -16.18 -0.23 8.13
N MET A 226 -15.23 -0.38 9.07
CA MET A 226 -14.78 0.69 9.95
C MET A 226 -14.13 1.81 9.16
N TYR A 227 -13.26 1.47 8.20
CA TYR A 227 -12.64 2.44 7.30
C TYR A 227 -13.67 3.21 6.46
N ALA A 228 -14.59 2.52 5.81
CA ALA A 228 -15.65 3.14 5.02
C ALA A 228 -16.56 4.08 5.84
N ARG A 229 -16.89 3.69 7.08
CA ARG A 229 -17.63 4.56 8.00
C ARG A 229 -16.87 5.84 8.34
N ALA A 230 -15.56 5.73 8.55
CA ALA A 230 -14.71 6.88 8.82
C ALA A 230 -14.60 7.79 7.59
N LEU A 231 -14.39 7.25 6.38
CA LEU A 231 -14.43 8.03 5.14
C LEU A 231 -15.74 8.79 4.98
N ARG A 232 -16.88 8.11 5.21
CA ARG A 232 -18.21 8.75 5.14
C ARG A 232 -18.36 9.93 6.09
N LYS A 233 -17.78 9.84 7.30
CA LYS A 233 -17.82 10.92 8.28
C LYS A 233 -17.19 12.21 7.77
N TYR A 234 -16.13 12.09 6.95
CA TYR A 234 -15.42 13.22 6.36
C TYR A 234 -15.88 13.56 4.93
N GLY A 235 -16.91 12.88 4.42
CA GLY A 235 -17.42 13.12 3.05
C GLY A 235 -16.48 12.65 1.94
N ILE A 236 -15.52 11.79 2.24
CA ILE A 236 -14.57 11.28 1.25
C ILE A 236 -15.27 10.25 0.35
N PRO A 237 -15.13 10.35 -0.99
CA PRO A 237 -15.72 9.38 -1.91
C PRO A 237 -15.10 7.98 -1.74
N PHE A 238 -15.95 6.96 -1.72
CA PHE A 238 -15.48 5.57 -1.70
C PHE A 238 -16.49 4.60 -2.30
N GLU A 239 -16.00 3.42 -2.73
CA GLU A 239 -16.81 2.23 -2.96
C GLU A 239 -16.37 1.11 -2.03
N LEU A 240 -17.33 0.37 -1.47
CA LEU A 240 -17.09 -0.80 -0.62
C LEU A 240 -17.89 -2.00 -1.12
N HIS A 241 -17.18 -3.06 -1.49
CA HIS A 241 -17.75 -4.33 -1.95
C HIS A 241 -17.47 -5.43 -0.92
N ILE A 242 -18.52 -6.03 -0.37
CA ILE A 242 -18.40 -7.17 0.53
C ILE A 242 -19.07 -8.38 -0.13
N TYR A 243 -18.25 -9.39 -0.45
CA TYR A 243 -18.70 -10.63 -1.08
C TYR A 243 -18.93 -11.71 -0.03
N GLU A 244 -20.04 -12.45 -0.17
CA GLU A 244 -20.45 -13.48 0.79
C GLU A 244 -19.38 -14.57 0.96
N LYS A 245 -18.88 -15.12 -0.16
CA LYS A 245 -18.05 -16.34 -0.17
C LYS A 245 -16.57 -16.07 -0.27
N GLY A 246 -15.79 -16.91 0.37
CA GLY A 246 -14.32 -16.94 0.33
C GLY A 246 -13.68 -16.60 1.65
N ASN A 247 -12.44 -17.08 1.80
CA ASN A 247 -11.58 -16.83 2.94
C ASN A 247 -10.64 -15.65 2.66
N HIS A 248 -9.70 -15.41 3.58
CA HIS A 248 -8.65 -14.38 3.44
C HIS A 248 -7.81 -14.59 2.17
N GLY A 249 -7.37 -13.49 1.55
CA GLY A 249 -6.51 -13.56 0.37
C GLY A 249 -7.28 -13.72 -0.94
N GLY A 250 -6.65 -14.39 -1.90
CA GLY A 250 -7.24 -14.68 -3.22
C GLY A 250 -6.92 -13.68 -4.31
N ALA A 251 -6.30 -12.55 -3.99
CA ALA A 251 -5.79 -11.57 -4.98
C ALA A 251 -6.68 -11.40 -6.24
N LEU A 252 -6.14 -11.73 -7.41
CA LEU A 252 -6.84 -11.73 -8.71
C LEU A 252 -7.63 -13.01 -8.99
N ALA A 253 -8.13 -13.71 -7.96
CA ALA A 253 -8.84 -14.98 -8.14
C ALA A 253 -9.76 -14.95 -9.39
N GLN A 254 -9.57 -15.93 -10.28
CA GLN A 254 -10.25 -15.95 -11.58
C GLN A 254 -11.77 -15.82 -11.41
N GLY A 255 -12.35 -14.91 -12.20
CA GLY A 255 -13.78 -14.65 -12.19
C GLY A 255 -14.30 -13.85 -11.00
N HIS A 256 -13.44 -13.37 -10.10
CA HIS A 256 -13.90 -12.52 -9.00
C HIS A 256 -14.15 -11.08 -9.51
N PRO A 257 -15.32 -10.50 -9.29
CA PRO A 257 -15.73 -9.25 -9.95
C PRO A 257 -14.99 -7.99 -9.45
N TRP A 258 -14.33 -8.04 -8.29
CA TRP A 258 -13.79 -6.84 -7.64
C TRP A 258 -12.83 -6.04 -8.53
N VAL A 259 -12.04 -6.71 -9.38
CA VAL A 259 -11.05 -6.02 -10.23
C VAL A 259 -11.74 -5.20 -11.30
N ALA A 260 -12.77 -5.75 -11.94
CA ALA A 260 -13.56 -5.02 -12.94
C ALA A 260 -14.26 -3.81 -12.31
N GLU A 261 -14.79 -3.97 -11.10
CA GLU A 261 -15.40 -2.87 -10.35
C GLU A 261 -14.38 -1.81 -9.95
N ALA A 262 -13.17 -2.21 -9.52
CA ALA A 262 -12.09 -1.27 -9.22
C ALA A 262 -11.67 -0.47 -10.46
N LEU A 263 -11.48 -1.13 -11.60
CA LEU A 263 -11.13 -0.44 -12.86
C LEU A 263 -12.22 0.55 -13.27
N ARG A 264 -13.49 0.14 -13.25
CA ARG A 264 -14.63 1.02 -13.51
C ARG A 264 -14.62 2.24 -12.57
N TRP A 265 -14.37 2.02 -11.28
CA TRP A 265 -14.32 3.09 -10.29
C TRP A 265 -13.17 4.08 -10.54
N ILE A 266 -11.96 3.58 -10.85
CA ILE A 266 -10.80 4.46 -11.15
C ILE A 266 -11.10 5.38 -12.36
N GLU A 267 -11.89 4.95 -13.33
CA GLU A 267 -12.25 5.76 -14.48
C GLU A 267 -13.14 6.96 -14.11
N THR A 268 -13.78 6.94 -12.95
CA THR A 268 -14.60 8.06 -12.46
C THR A 268 -13.79 9.16 -11.76
N LEU A 269 -12.48 8.93 -11.53
CA LEU A 269 -11.56 9.84 -10.82
C LEU A 269 -10.86 10.84 -11.82
#